data_4eaf1c63409458ac9ab321fa152c236c
#
_entry.id   4eaf1c63409458ac9ab321fa152c236c
#
_cell.length_a   1.000
_cell.length_b   1.000
_cell.length_c   1.000
_cell.angle_alpha   90.00
_cell.angle_beta   90.00
_cell.angle_gamma   90.00
#
_symmetry.space_group_name_H-M   'P 1'
#
loop_
_entity.id
_entity.type
_entity.pdbx_description
1 polymer ?
#
loop_
_entity_poly.entity_id
_entity_poly.type
_entity_poly.pdbx_seq_one_letter_code
_entity_poly.pdbx_strand_id
1 'polypeptide(L)'
;MKVSLSYDNPLGPSPLGLTWEYVKEISPEVHLDYGTHDGKFLFVLHKTNLVKSSIGIDINSESIKNHEIIESKHDIKLVTIKKNEKIPLDNGSVQSVSMIGVLEHIHDQQRILQEIFRVLKPEGKLLILVPGKNIFSFLDLGNFKFIFPSIHRFFIERKYSKEFYRNRFIDCPDGLFGDIETEKMWHQHFSISELKDLLNQNGFNTIKTDGLGFMRRLFILLQYFSPRFLKKFFGKIIVWDALKFESAEIFILANKLTNQ
;
A
#
# COMPACT_ATOMS: atom_id res chain seq x y z
N MET A 1 -19.41 3.38 -8.10
CA MET A 1 -19.47 4.87 -8.03
C MET A 1 -18.22 5.29 -7.31
N LYS A 2 -17.34 6.06 -7.94
CA LYS A 2 -16.06 6.52 -7.40
C LYS A 2 -16.30 7.34 -6.13
N VAL A 3 -15.52 7.11 -5.08
CA VAL A 3 -15.51 8.01 -3.93
C VAL A 3 -14.95 9.35 -4.42
N SER A 4 -15.74 10.41 -4.30
CA SER A 4 -15.23 11.75 -4.58
C SER A 4 -14.22 12.10 -3.50
N LEU A 5 -12.96 12.32 -3.90
CA LEU A 5 -11.94 12.81 -2.99
C LEU A 5 -12.39 14.15 -2.41
N SER A 6 -12.57 14.23 -1.11
CA SER A 6 -13.05 15.44 -0.43
C SER A 6 -11.95 16.51 -0.37
N TYR A 7 -12.36 17.78 -0.31
CA TYR A 7 -11.43 18.91 -0.21
C TYR A 7 -10.64 18.92 1.12
N ASP A 8 -11.17 18.28 2.16
CA ASP A 8 -10.56 18.14 3.48
C ASP A 8 -9.62 16.92 3.58
N ASN A 9 -9.46 16.15 2.50
CA ASN A 9 -8.52 15.02 2.47
C ASN A 9 -7.07 15.52 2.47
N PRO A 10 -6.32 15.32 3.57
CA PRO A 10 -4.97 15.85 3.70
C PRO A 10 -3.94 15.13 2.81
N LEU A 11 -4.31 13.96 2.27
CA LEU A 11 -3.44 13.09 1.48
C LEU A 11 -3.70 13.21 -0.04
N GLY A 12 -4.73 13.98 -0.44
CA GLY A 12 -5.07 14.28 -1.83
C GLY A 12 -5.36 13.04 -2.68
N PRO A 13 -5.30 13.14 -4.02
CA PRO A 13 -5.58 12.03 -4.95
C PRO A 13 -4.39 11.06 -5.04
N SER A 14 -4.20 10.29 -4.00
CA SER A 14 -3.15 9.29 -3.84
C SER A 14 -3.73 7.97 -3.32
N PRO A 15 -2.96 6.85 -3.38
CA PRO A 15 -3.36 5.59 -2.74
C PRO A 15 -3.80 5.77 -1.28
N LEU A 16 -3.00 6.47 -0.49
CA LEU A 16 -3.32 6.77 0.91
C LEU A 16 -4.55 7.68 1.05
N GLY A 17 -4.70 8.66 0.15
CA GLY A 17 -5.86 9.55 0.15
C GLY A 17 -7.16 8.82 -0.15
N LEU A 18 -7.16 7.91 -1.14
CA LEU A 18 -8.33 7.06 -1.42
C LEU A 18 -8.66 6.19 -0.21
N THR A 19 -7.66 5.58 0.43
CA THR A 19 -7.87 4.77 1.63
C THR A 19 -8.39 5.61 2.80
N TRP A 20 -7.91 6.84 2.97
CA TRP A 20 -8.39 7.79 3.98
C TRP A 20 -9.91 8.06 3.84
N GLU A 21 -10.41 8.28 2.59
CA GLU A 21 -11.85 8.47 2.35
C GLU A 21 -12.67 7.25 2.80
N TYR A 22 -12.19 6.05 2.53
CA TYR A 22 -12.87 4.83 2.95
C TYR A 22 -12.79 4.60 4.46
N VAL A 23 -11.67 4.92 5.12
CA VAL A 23 -11.58 4.87 6.59
C VAL A 23 -12.54 5.89 7.21
N LYS A 24 -12.68 7.08 6.60
CA LYS A 24 -13.67 8.10 7.00
C LYS A 24 -15.11 7.58 6.90
N GLU A 25 -15.45 6.87 5.82
CA GLU A 25 -16.78 6.24 5.62
C GLU A 25 -17.05 5.13 6.65
N ILE A 26 -16.03 4.31 6.96
CA ILE A 26 -16.12 3.18 7.91
C ILE A 26 -16.17 3.68 9.36
N SER A 27 -15.40 4.72 9.67
CA SER A 27 -15.22 5.29 11.02
C SER A 27 -14.91 4.23 12.11
N PRO A 28 -13.83 3.44 11.95
CA PRO A 28 -13.51 2.36 12.87
C PRO A 28 -12.96 2.91 14.19
N GLU A 29 -13.25 2.26 15.31
CA GLU A 29 -12.59 2.57 16.59
C GLU A 29 -11.15 2.11 16.61
N VAL A 30 -10.90 0.86 16.17
CA VAL A 30 -9.56 0.24 16.11
C VAL A 30 -9.23 -0.12 14.66
N HIS A 31 -8.13 0.43 14.15
CA HIS A 31 -7.64 0.22 12.80
C HIS A 31 -6.26 -0.42 12.80
N LEU A 32 -6.05 -1.42 11.95
CA LEU A 32 -4.74 -2.03 11.68
C LEU A 32 -4.26 -1.61 10.29
N ASP A 33 -3.04 -1.10 10.19
CA ASP A 33 -2.35 -0.86 8.92
C ASP A 33 -1.22 -1.89 8.76
N TYR A 34 -1.42 -2.85 7.86
CA TYR A 34 -0.44 -3.90 7.58
C TYR A 34 0.47 -3.48 6.44
N GLY A 35 1.78 -3.36 6.71
CA GLY A 35 2.75 -2.71 5.84
C GLY A 35 2.79 -1.20 6.05
N THR A 36 2.72 -0.78 7.31
CA THR A 36 2.56 0.64 7.69
C THR A 36 3.77 1.51 7.37
N HIS A 37 4.91 0.91 7.04
CA HIS A 37 6.19 1.57 6.81
C HIS A 37 6.55 2.47 7.99
N ASP A 38 6.41 3.79 7.87
CA ASP A 38 6.79 4.78 8.88
C ASP A 38 5.62 5.27 9.76
N GLY A 39 4.45 4.64 9.68
CA GLY A 39 3.28 4.98 10.48
C GLY A 39 2.62 6.33 10.16
N LYS A 40 3.08 7.05 9.14
CA LYS A 40 2.52 8.38 8.79
C LYS A 40 1.06 8.34 8.41
N PHE A 41 0.60 7.27 7.77
CA PHE A 41 -0.81 7.11 7.45
C PHE A 41 -1.66 7.09 8.74
N LEU A 42 -1.26 6.29 9.72
CA LEU A 42 -1.95 6.20 11.02
C LEU A 42 -1.93 7.53 11.75
N PHE A 43 -0.80 8.25 11.72
CA PHE A 43 -0.73 9.60 12.29
C PHE A 43 -1.76 10.55 11.67
N VAL A 44 -1.94 10.51 10.34
CA VAL A 44 -2.94 11.32 9.65
C VAL A 44 -4.36 10.92 10.06
N LEU A 45 -4.66 9.61 10.19
CA LEU A 45 -5.96 9.14 10.66
C LEU A 45 -6.29 9.67 12.06
N HIS A 46 -5.34 9.66 13.00
CA HIS A 46 -5.51 10.23 14.34
C HIS A 46 -5.66 11.74 14.31
N LYS A 47 -4.82 12.45 13.56
CA LYS A 47 -4.88 13.91 13.43
C LYS A 47 -6.22 14.39 12.86
N THR A 48 -6.88 13.56 12.06
CA THR A 48 -8.21 13.85 11.49
C THR A 48 -9.36 13.22 12.29
N ASN A 49 -9.07 12.64 13.46
CA ASN A 49 -10.03 12.01 14.37
C ASN A 49 -10.88 10.90 13.72
N LEU A 50 -10.32 10.15 12.77
CA LEU A 50 -11.02 9.06 12.08
C LEU A 50 -10.97 7.73 12.83
N VAL A 51 -10.01 7.57 13.74
CA VAL A 51 -9.80 6.37 14.55
C VAL A 51 -9.54 6.75 16.00
N LYS A 52 -9.90 5.87 16.95
CA LYS A 52 -9.57 6.07 18.37
C LYS A 52 -8.21 5.47 18.69
N SER A 53 -7.96 4.25 18.22
CA SER A 53 -6.72 3.50 18.40
C SER A 53 -6.28 2.88 17.08
N SER A 54 -4.98 2.73 16.88
CA SER A 54 -4.46 2.07 15.69
C SER A 54 -3.17 1.29 15.94
N ILE A 55 -2.98 0.26 15.14
CA ILE A 55 -1.79 -0.57 15.14
C ILE A 55 -1.18 -0.53 13.74
N GLY A 56 0.11 -0.23 13.66
CA GLY A 56 0.91 -0.36 12.45
C GLY A 56 1.81 -1.57 12.54
N ILE A 57 1.80 -2.39 11.51
CA ILE A 57 2.68 -3.57 11.43
C ILE A 57 3.55 -3.46 10.19
N ASP A 58 4.86 -3.70 10.35
CA ASP A 58 5.79 -3.78 9.23
C ASP A 58 6.87 -4.82 9.52
N ILE A 59 7.46 -5.39 8.48
CA ILE A 59 8.63 -6.27 8.59
C ILE A 59 9.94 -5.48 8.67
N ASN A 60 9.92 -4.21 8.29
CA ASN A 60 11.07 -3.32 8.27
C ASN A 60 11.21 -2.57 9.60
N SER A 61 12.11 -3.08 10.46
CA SER A 61 12.38 -2.48 11.76
C SER A 61 12.97 -1.07 11.70
N GLU A 62 13.71 -0.72 10.62
CA GLU A 62 14.31 0.61 10.50
C GLU A 62 13.26 1.69 10.19
N SER A 63 12.25 1.34 9.41
CA SER A 63 11.14 2.26 9.12
C SER A 63 10.34 2.60 10.38
N ILE A 64 10.20 1.64 11.30
CA ILE A 64 9.46 1.82 12.57
C ILE A 64 10.28 2.56 13.62
N LYS A 65 11.59 2.27 13.77
CA LYS A 65 12.46 2.85 14.83
C LYS A 65 12.53 4.37 14.85
N ASN A 66 12.26 5.03 13.76
CA ASN A 66 12.36 6.49 13.66
C ASN A 66 11.11 7.24 14.16
N HIS A 67 10.13 6.57 14.79
CA HIS A 67 8.81 7.14 15.04
C HIS A 67 8.28 7.07 16.49
N GLU A 68 9.16 6.92 17.49
CA GLU A 68 8.81 7.00 18.92
C GLU A 68 7.99 8.27 19.29
N ILE A 69 8.17 9.37 18.54
CA ILE A 69 7.45 10.63 18.76
C ILE A 69 5.96 10.52 18.36
N ILE A 70 5.63 9.63 17.41
CA ILE A 70 4.26 9.43 16.94
C ILE A 70 3.45 8.67 17.98
N GLU A 71 4.03 7.63 18.59
CA GLU A 71 3.40 6.79 19.61
C GLU A 71 3.06 7.57 20.89
N SER A 72 3.89 8.54 21.28
CA SER A 72 3.74 9.26 22.54
C SER A 72 2.57 10.25 22.58
N LYS A 73 2.03 10.67 21.43
CA LYS A 73 1.00 11.71 21.33
C LYS A 73 -0.38 11.18 20.95
N HIS A 74 -0.45 9.97 20.41
CA HIS A 74 -1.68 9.36 19.91
C HIS A 74 -1.70 7.90 20.33
N ASP A 75 -2.87 7.29 20.39
CA ASP A 75 -3.03 5.86 20.65
C ASP A 75 -2.68 5.04 19.39
N ILE A 76 -1.40 5.12 19.00
CA ILE A 76 -0.78 4.42 17.88
C ILE A 76 0.26 3.46 18.43
N LYS A 77 0.15 2.18 18.10
CA LYS A 77 1.16 1.16 18.42
C LYS A 77 1.82 0.68 17.14
N LEU A 78 3.14 0.81 17.06
CA LEU A 78 3.93 0.31 15.92
C LEU A 78 4.65 -0.99 16.32
N VAL A 79 4.53 -2.01 15.49
CA VAL A 79 5.05 -3.36 15.79
C VAL A 79 5.84 -3.87 14.59
N THR A 80 7.09 -4.27 14.82
CA THR A 80 7.87 -5.01 13.83
C THR A 80 7.59 -6.51 14.00
N ILE A 81 7.29 -7.19 12.90
CA ILE A 81 7.16 -8.64 12.85
C ILE A 81 8.17 -9.22 11.87
N LYS A 82 8.52 -10.49 12.04
CA LYS A 82 9.31 -11.21 11.05
C LYS A 82 8.42 -11.63 9.88
N LYS A 83 9.05 -11.82 8.72
CA LYS A 83 8.38 -12.44 7.57
C LYS A 83 7.72 -13.75 8.00
N ASN A 84 6.48 -13.93 7.56
CA ASN A 84 5.66 -15.11 7.90
C ASN A 84 5.36 -15.30 9.39
N GLU A 85 5.58 -14.32 10.23
CA GLU A 85 5.17 -14.35 11.63
C GLU A 85 3.66 -14.10 11.74
N LYS A 86 3.06 -14.68 12.78
CA LYS A 86 1.66 -14.45 13.13
C LYS A 86 1.47 -12.99 13.56
N ILE A 87 0.39 -12.36 13.14
CA ILE A 87 0.04 -11.03 13.62
C ILE A 87 -0.17 -11.09 15.15
N PRO A 88 0.58 -10.29 15.96
CA PRO A 88 0.54 -10.36 17.43
C PRO A 88 -0.69 -9.65 18.00
N LEU A 89 -1.86 -10.00 17.50
CA LEU A 89 -3.17 -9.51 17.92
C LEU A 89 -4.13 -10.68 18.14
N ASP A 90 -5.09 -10.49 19.03
CA ASP A 90 -6.13 -11.46 19.31
C ASP A 90 -7.11 -11.62 18.16
N ASN A 91 -7.81 -12.75 18.14
CA ASN A 91 -8.87 -13.00 17.17
C ASN A 91 -9.99 -11.95 17.34
N GLY A 92 -10.44 -11.36 16.24
CA GLY A 92 -11.55 -10.40 16.26
C GLY A 92 -11.26 -9.14 17.08
N SER A 93 -10.02 -8.65 17.08
CA SER A 93 -9.60 -7.48 17.88
C SER A 93 -9.75 -6.14 17.14
N VAL A 94 -9.74 -6.13 15.79
CA VAL A 94 -9.78 -4.89 15.00
C VAL A 94 -11.04 -4.80 14.13
N GLN A 95 -11.55 -3.58 13.91
CA GLN A 95 -12.72 -3.36 13.05
C GLN A 95 -12.36 -3.17 11.58
N SER A 96 -11.18 -2.64 11.31
CA SER A 96 -10.72 -2.49 9.92
C SER A 96 -9.22 -2.74 9.78
N VAL A 97 -8.84 -3.20 8.60
CA VAL A 97 -7.45 -3.41 8.21
C VAL A 97 -7.21 -2.75 6.86
N SER A 98 -6.10 -2.01 6.72
CA SER A 98 -5.58 -1.55 5.43
C SER A 98 -4.33 -2.33 5.03
N MET A 99 -4.21 -2.61 3.72
CA MET A 99 -3.03 -3.16 3.04
C MET A 99 -2.80 -2.35 1.77
N ILE A 100 -1.91 -1.36 1.82
CA ILE A 100 -1.73 -0.39 0.74
C ILE A 100 -0.36 -0.57 0.11
N GLY A 101 -0.31 -1.15 -1.09
CA GLY A 101 0.96 -1.43 -1.77
C GLY A 101 1.78 -2.52 -1.06
N VAL A 102 1.13 -3.56 -0.55
CA VAL A 102 1.76 -4.62 0.24
C VAL A 102 1.53 -6.01 -0.36
N LEU A 103 0.28 -6.31 -0.75
CA LEU A 103 -0.10 -7.66 -1.17
C LEU A 103 0.65 -8.12 -2.44
N GLU A 104 1.02 -7.18 -3.30
CA GLU A 104 1.83 -7.43 -4.51
C GLU A 104 3.23 -7.94 -4.21
N HIS A 105 3.73 -7.71 -3.01
CA HIS A 105 5.05 -8.15 -2.55
C HIS A 105 5.01 -9.48 -1.79
N ILE A 106 3.84 -9.94 -1.37
CA ILE A 106 3.69 -11.15 -0.56
C ILE A 106 3.61 -12.38 -1.45
N HIS A 107 4.48 -13.38 -1.20
CA HIS A 107 4.46 -14.65 -1.91
C HIS A 107 3.28 -15.52 -1.45
N ASP A 108 3.14 -15.74 -0.15
CA ASP A 108 2.05 -16.51 0.45
C ASP A 108 0.87 -15.58 0.84
N GLN A 109 0.15 -15.12 -0.19
CA GLN A 109 -0.98 -14.20 -0.04
C GLN A 109 -2.14 -14.84 0.73
N GLN A 110 -2.34 -16.15 0.55
CA GLN A 110 -3.41 -16.88 1.24
C GLN A 110 -3.20 -16.86 2.76
N ARG A 111 -1.99 -17.16 3.20
CA ARG A 111 -1.64 -17.17 4.62
C ARG A 111 -1.87 -15.80 5.27
N ILE A 112 -1.42 -14.71 4.65
CA ILE A 112 -1.61 -13.38 5.24
C ILE A 112 -3.08 -12.96 5.25
N LEU A 113 -3.85 -13.30 4.23
CA LEU A 113 -5.29 -13.02 4.21
C LEU A 113 -6.04 -13.81 5.30
N GLN A 114 -5.61 -15.03 5.61
CA GLN A 114 -6.15 -15.81 6.73
C GLN A 114 -5.81 -15.17 8.09
N GLU A 115 -4.60 -14.63 8.28
CA GLU A 115 -4.25 -13.88 9.48
C GLU A 115 -5.04 -12.57 9.61
N ILE A 116 -5.21 -11.83 8.51
CA ILE A 116 -6.09 -10.65 8.47
C ILE A 116 -7.54 -11.04 8.82
N PHE A 117 -8.03 -12.14 8.25
CA PHE A 117 -9.36 -12.67 8.56
C PHE A 117 -9.48 -13.00 10.05
N ARG A 118 -8.47 -13.61 10.64
CA ARG A 118 -8.45 -13.97 12.07
C ARG A 118 -8.58 -12.75 12.97
N VAL A 119 -7.80 -11.69 12.72
CA VAL A 119 -7.76 -10.49 13.60
C VAL A 119 -8.95 -9.55 13.41
N LEU A 120 -9.61 -9.59 12.25
CA LEU A 120 -10.81 -8.80 12.00
C LEU A 120 -12.00 -9.31 12.82
N LYS A 121 -12.75 -8.37 13.42
CA LYS A 121 -14.07 -8.63 14.02
C LYS A 121 -15.03 -9.21 12.98
N PRO A 122 -16.10 -9.90 13.39
CA PRO A 122 -17.23 -10.19 12.49
C PRO A 122 -17.67 -8.90 11.77
N GLU A 123 -17.97 -8.99 10.48
CA GLU A 123 -18.32 -7.84 9.61
C GLU A 123 -17.21 -6.77 9.49
N GLY A 124 -16.01 -7.02 10.03
CA GLY A 124 -14.85 -6.12 9.91
C GLY A 124 -14.47 -5.87 8.46
N LYS A 125 -13.87 -4.71 8.19
CA LYS A 125 -13.58 -4.21 6.85
C LYS A 125 -12.11 -4.38 6.49
N LEU A 126 -11.87 -4.90 5.29
CA LEU A 126 -10.55 -5.00 4.68
C LEU A 126 -10.45 -4.05 3.50
N LEU A 127 -9.46 -3.17 3.53
CA LEU A 127 -9.15 -2.20 2.49
C LEU A 127 -7.83 -2.64 1.82
N ILE A 128 -7.89 -3.01 0.55
CA ILE A 128 -6.71 -3.39 -0.22
C ILE A 128 -6.52 -2.43 -1.37
N LEU A 129 -5.29 -1.95 -1.55
CA LEU A 129 -4.88 -1.24 -2.74
C LEU A 129 -3.63 -1.90 -3.31
N VAL A 130 -3.70 -2.27 -4.59
CA VAL A 130 -2.64 -2.96 -5.33
C VAL A 130 -2.48 -2.40 -6.74
N PRO A 131 -1.31 -2.58 -7.38
CA PRO A 131 -1.11 -2.25 -8.78
C PRO A 131 -2.04 -3.06 -9.69
N GLY A 132 -2.81 -2.36 -10.54
CA GLY A 132 -3.69 -2.96 -11.53
C GLY A 132 -2.98 -3.40 -12.80
N LYS A 133 -3.45 -4.49 -13.44
CA LYS A 133 -3.03 -4.89 -14.79
C LYS A 133 -3.64 -3.96 -15.83
N ASN A 134 -2.81 -3.23 -16.56
CA ASN A 134 -3.21 -2.46 -17.73
C ASN A 134 -2.07 -2.40 -18.76
N ILE A 135 -2.30 -1.75 -19.90
CA ILE A 135 -1.31 -1.63 -20.98
C ILE A 135 -0.03 -0.89 -20.57
N PHE A 136 -0.01 -0.15 -19.47
CA PHE A 136 1.16 0.54 -18.93
C PHE A 136 1.85 -0.21 -17.79
N SER A 137 1.43 -1.43 -17.48
CA SER A 137 2.01 -2.23 -16.38
C SER A 137 3.51 -2.50 -16.54
N PHE A 138 3.99 -2.59 -17.79
CA PHE A 138 5.42 -2.77 -18.08
C PHE A 138 6.28 -1.56 -17.71
N LEU A 139 5.69 -0.38 -17.50
CA LEU A 139 6.37 0.84 -17.08
C LEU A 139 6.46 0.98 -15.55
N ASP A 140 6.08 -0.04 -14.80
CA ASP A 140 6.19 0.00 -13.35
C ASP A 140 7.65 0.11 -12.92
N LEU A 141 7.96 1.19 -12.17
CA LEU A 141 9.31 1.44 -11.66
C LEU A 141 9.78 0.35 -10.69
N GLY A 142 8.86 -0.30 -9.98
CA GLY A 142 9.16 -1.43 -9.11
C GLY A 142 9.72 -2.62 -9.89
N ASN A 143 9.26 -2.82 -11.13
CA ASN A 143 9.74 -3.87 -12.03
C ASN A 143 10.91 -3.43 -12.93
N PHE A 144 11.24 -2.14 -12.97
CA PHE A 144 12.22 -1.61 -13.91
C PHE A 144 13.61 -2.23 -13.76
N LYS A 145 14.03 -2.54 -12.52
CA LYS A 145 15.32 -3.19 -12.24
C LYS A 145 15.39 -4.62 -12.77
N PHE A 146 14.26 -5.33 -12.87
CA PHE A 146 14.20 -6.70 -13.40
C PHE A 146 14.10 -6.72 -14.92
N ILE A 147 13.37 -5.76 -15.51
CA ILE A 147 13.19 -5.67 -16.96
C ILE A 147 14.44 -5.07 -17.62
N PHE A 148 15.05 -4.05 -17.02
CA PHE A 148 16.19 -3.31 -17.54
C PHE A 148 17.30 -3.11 -16.47
N PRO A 149 17.92 -4.19 -15.96
CA PRO A 149 18.82 -4.12 -14.81
C PRO A 149 20.02 -3.19 -15.01
N SER A 150 20.66 -3.24 -16.19
CA SER A 150 21.82 -2.40 -16.50
C SER A 150 21.45 -0.91 -16.59
N ILE A 151 20.29 -0.60 -17.17
CA ILE A 151 19.79 0.77 -17.28
C ILE A 151 19.42 1.31 -15.91
N HIS A 152 18.69 0.53 -15.12
CA HIS A 152 18.32 0.87 -13.75
C HIS A 152 19.57 1.18 -12.92
N ARG A 153 20.56 0.28 -12.94
CA ARG A 153 21.82 0.44 -12.23
C ARG A 153 22.54 1.72 -12.64
N PHE A 154 22.71 1.93 -13.95
CA PHE A 154 23.38 3.13 -14.48
C PHE A 154 22.75 4.42 -13.95
N PHE A 155 21.41 4.55 -14.00
CA PHE A 155 20.72 5.75 -13.55
C PHE A 155 20.79 5.96 -12.04
N ILE A 156 20.61 4.89 -11.26
CA ILE A 156 20.66 4.99 -9.79
C ILE A 156 22.08 5.29 -9.30
N GLU A 157 23.10 4.61 -9.82
CA GLU A 157 24.50 4.87 -9.45
C GLU A 157 24.92 6.30 -9.81
N ARG A 158 24.43 6.83 -10.94
CA ARG A 158 24.72 8.22 -11.35
C ARG A 158 23.98 9.25 -10.50
N LYS A 159 22.78 8.94 -10.04
CA LYS A 159 21.94 9.87 -9.25
C LYS A 159 22.33 9.91 -7.78
N TYR A 160 22.74 8.80 -7.23
CA TYR A 160 23.08 8.64 -5.81
C TYR A 160 24.54 8.24 -5.65
N SER A 161 24.85 6.93 -5.67
CA SER A 161 26.22 6.38 -5.69
C SER A 161 26.18 4.88 -5.97
N LYS A 162 27.36 4.28 -6.26
CA LYS A 162 27.50 2.81 -6.36
C LYS A 162 27.23 2.11 -5.02
N GLU A 163 27.69 2.74 -3.93
CA GLU A 163 27.47 2.23 -2.57
C GLU A 163 25.97 2.23 -2.21
N PHE A 164 25.25 3.32 -2.52
CA PHE A 164 23.81 3.38 -2.36
C PHE A 164 23.10 2.26 -3.13
N TYR A 165 23.48 2.03 -4.42
CA TYR A 165 22.88 0.96 -5.22
C TYR A 165 23.11 -0.40 -4.59
N ARG A 166 24.34 -0.68 -4.17
CA ARG A 166 24.71 -1.93 -3.52
C ARG A 166 23.91 -2.17 -2.25
N ASN A 167 23.93 -1.18 -1.33
CA ASN A 167 23.25 -1.30 -0.04
C ASN A 167 21.75 -1.43 -0.19
N ARG A 168 21.15 -0.81 -1.23
CA ARG A 168 19.72 -0.72 -1.41
C ARG A 168 19.11 -1.84 -2.24
N PHE A 169 19.81 -2.33 -3.26
CA PHE A 169 19.27 -3.25 -4.26
C PHE A 169 20.03 -4.58 -4.34
N ILE A 170 21.18 -4.73 -3.68
CA ILE A 170 21.95 -5.97 -3.68
C ILE A 170 22.03 -6.56 -2.27
N ASP A 171 22.45 -5.78 -1.29
CA ASP A 171 22.76 -6.22 0.07
C ASP A 171 21.61 -5.94 1.06
N CYS A 172 20.48 -5.35 0.60
CA CYS A 172 19.38 -4.98 1.50
C CYS A 172 18.64 -6.25 1.98
N PRO A 173 18.75 -6.64 3.25
CA PRO A 173 18.13 -7.84 3.77
C PRO A 173 16.60 -7.73 3.89
N ASP A 174 16.08 -6.50 3.98
CA ASP A 174 14.65 -6.20 4.22
C ASP A 174 13.89 -5.86 2.94
N GLY A 175 14.54 -5.91 1.77
CA GLY A 175 13.92 -5.77 0.47
C GLY A 175 13.15 -4.48 0.23
N LEU A 176 13.66 -3.36 0.71
CA LEU A 176 13.02 -2.05 0.50
C LEU A 176 12.89 -1.71 -1.00
N PHE A 177 11.75 -1.09 -1.40
CA PHE A 177 11.42 -0.75 -2.79
C PHE A 177 11.23 -1.93 -3.76
N GLY A 178 10.42 -2.90 -3.37
CA GLY A 178 10.03 -4.01 -4.21
C GLY A 178 10.87 -5.26 -4.07
N ASP A 179 11.87 -5.24 -3.16
CA ASP A 179 12.69 -6.38 -2.80
C ASP A 179 12.30 -6.98 -1.45
N ILE A 180 11.11 -6.68 -0.99
CA ILE A 180 10.61 -7.06 0.33
C ILE A 180 10.60 -8.58 0.51
N GLU A 181 10.44 -9.31 -0.60
CA GLU A 181 10.57 -10.76 -0.60
C GLU A 181 11.59 -11.21 -1.65
N THR A 182 12.69 -11.79 -1.22
CA THR A 182 13.70 -12.37 -2.10
C THR A 182 13.16 -13.48 -3.00
N GLU A 183 12.04 -14.11 -2.61
CA GLU A 183 11.35 -15.15 -3.37
C GLU A 183 10.44 -14.59 -4.45
N LYS A 184 9.98 -13.33 -4.33
CA LYS A 184 9.14 -12.67 -5.31
C LYS A 184 9.95 -11.67 -6.10
N MET A 185 10.37 -12.08 -7.30
CA MET A 185 11.33 -11.34 -8.12
C MET A 185 10.79 -10.05 -8.73
N TRP A 186 9.49 -9.73 -8.60
CA TRP A 186 8.86 -8.58 -9.24
C TRP A 186 7.53 -8.20 -8.60
N HIS A 187 7.08 -6.96 -8.80
CA HIS A 187 5.74 -6.51 -8.40
C HIS A 187 4.67 -7.26 -9.18
N GLN A 188 3.79 -7.92 -8.47
CA GLN A 188 2.61 -8.52 -9.08
C GLN A 188 1.59 -7.42 -9.42
N HIS A 189 1.05 -7.46 -10.64
CA HIS A 189 -0.11 -6.67 -11.00
C HIS A 189 -1.35 -7.56 -10.98
N PHE A 190 -2.47 -7.02 -10.54
CA PHE A 190 -3.73 -7.76 -10.40
C PHE A 190 -4.76 -7.29 -11.42
N SER A 191 -5.58 -8.19 -11.90
CA SER A 191 -6.90 -7.84 -12.41
C SER A 191 -7.91 -7.78 -11.27
N ILE A 192 -9.02 -7.08 -11.48
CA ILE A 192 -10.09 -6.99 -10.48
C ILE A 192 -10.67 -8.40 -10.19
N SER A 193 -10.79 -9.26 -11.20
CA SER A 193 -11.28 -10.64 -11.02
C SER A 193 -10.35 -11.47 -10.17
N GLU A 194 -9.05 -11.51 -10.49
CA GLU A 194 -8.06 -12.25 -9.70
C GLU A 194 -8.06 -11.83 -8.23
N LEU A 195 -8.13 -10.52 -7.97
CA LEU A 195 -8.13 -10.03 -6.60
C LEU A 195 -9.43 -10.39 -5.86
N LYS A 196 -10.58 -10.31 -6.53
CA LYS A 196 -11.87 -10.74 -5.95
C LYS A 196 -11.90 -12.25 -5.67
N ASP A 197 -11.41 -13.06 -6.58
CA ASP A 197 -11.36 -14.51 -6.41
C ASP A 197 -10.45 -14.89 -5.24
N LEU A 198 -9.28 -14.24 -5.13
CA LEU A 198 -8.37 -14.42 -4.00
C LEU A 198 -9.04 -14.06 -2.66
N LEU A 199 -9.75 -12.94 -2.60
CA LEU A 199 -10.47 -12.51 -1.41
C LEU A 199 -11.60 -13.46 -1.04
N ASN A 200 -12.42 -13.87 -2.01
CA ASN A 200 -13.53 -14.80 -1.79
C ASN A 200 -13.04 -16.16 -1.25
N GLN A 201 -11.94 -16.70 -1.79
CA GLN A 201 -11.33 -17.94 -1.32
C GLN A 201 -10.83 -17.85 0.14
N ASN A 202 -10.60 -16.65 0.65
CA ASN A 202 -10.15 -16.40 2.01
C ASN A 202 -11.26 -15.84 2.94
N GLY A 203 -12.54 -16.00 2.56
CA GLY A 203 -13.67 -15.64 3.41
C GLY A 203 -14.06 -14.16 3.40
N PHE A 204 -13.60 -13.39 2.42
CA PHE A 204 -13.97 -11.99 2.26
C PHE A 204 -14.98 -11.79 1.13
N ASN A 205 -15.99 -10.97 1.37
CA ASN A 205 -16.91 -10.53 0.34
C ASN A 205 -16.59 -9.11 -0.11
N THR A 206 -16.42 -8.90 -1.41
CA THR A 206 -16.18 -7.58 -1.98
C THR A 206 -17.43 -6.72 -1.92
N ILE A 207 -17.36 -5.61 -1.20
CA ILE A 207 -18.46 -4.62 -1.10
C ILE A 207 -18.34 -3.60 -2.23
N LYS A 208 -17.10 -3.10 -2.47
CA LYS A 208 -16.86 -2.01 -3.41
C LYS A 208 -15.52 -2.17 -4.12
N THR A 209 -15.50 -1.78 -5.36
CA THR A 209 -14.28 -1.69 -6.18
C THR A 209 -14.12 -0.26 -6.64
N ASP A 210 -12.93 0.28 -6.50
CA ASP A 210 -12.53 1.63 -6.90
C ASP A 210 -11.08 1.60 -7.43
N GLY A 211 -10.49 2.74 -7.72
CA GLY A 211 -9.11 2.79 -8.15
C GLY A 211 -8.63 4.17 -8.54
N LEU A 212 -7.38 4.26 -8.96
CA LEU A 212 -6.72 5.50 -9.34
C LEU A 212 -5.97 5.35 -10.66
N GLY A 213 -6.20 6.29 -11.57
CA GLY A 213 -5.41 6.49 -12.77
C GLY A 213 -5.55 5.37 -13.82
N PHE A 214 -5.01 5.67 -14.99
CA PHE A 214 -4.85 4.74 -16.10
C PHE A 214 -3.43 4.84 -16.68
N MET A 215 -2.98 6.06 -16.99
CA MET A 215 -1.65 6.35 -17.53
C MET A 215 -0.65 6.71 -16.42
N ARG A 216 -1.01 6.57 -15.17
CA ARG A 216 -0.24 6.98 -13.99
C ARG A 216 1.23 6.56 -14.07
N ARG A 217 1.51 5.31 -14.42
CA ARG A 217 2.89 4.78 -14.52
C ARG A 217 3.70 5.50 -15.58
N LEU A 218 3.10 5.77 -16.75
CA LEU A 218 3.74 6.55 -17.81
C LEU A 218 4.08 7.95 -17.33
N PHE A 219 3.14 8.65 -16.68
CA PHE A 219 3.37 10.01 -16.22
C PHE A 219 4.38 10.08 -15.05
N ILE A 220 4.41 9.10 -14.17
CA ILE A 220 5.44 8.98 -13.13
C ILE A 220 6.82 8.77 -13.76
N LEU A 221 6.93 7.89 -14.76
CA LEU A 221 8.19 7.66 -15.48
C LEU A 221 8.66 8.95 -16.19
N LEU A 222 7.77 9.64 -16.90
CA LEU A 222 8.08 10.92 -17.54
C LEU A 222 8.48 11.98 -16.52
N GLN A 223 7.80 12.08 -15.38
CA GLN A 223 8.16 12.98 -14.29
C GLN A 223 9.54 12.67 -13.72
N TYR A 224 9.86 11.38 -13.56
CA TYR A 224 11.14 10.91 -12.99
C TYR A 224 12.33 11.37 -13.85
N PHE A 225 12.24 11.25 -15.17
CA PHE A 225 13.29 11.64 -16.11
C PHE A 225 13.24 13.12 -16.53
N SER A 226 12.22 13.87 -16.12
CA SER A 226 12.04 15.27 -16.52
C SER A 226 12.97 16.21 -15.76
N PRO A 227 13.37 17.34 -16.41
CA PRO A 227 13.98 18.47 -15.73
C PRO A 227 13.09 19.03 -14.61
N ARG A 228 13.70 19.66 -13.61
CA ARG A 228 12.98 20.18 -12.41
C ARG A 228 11.78 21.06 -12.75
N PHE A 229 11.86 21.89 -13.81
CA PHE A 229 10.79 22.80 -14.19
C PHE A 229 9.53 22.09 -14.73
N LEU A 230 9.67 20.88 -15.33
CA LEU A 230 8.54 20.09 -15.83
C LEU A 230 7.90 19.20 -14.77
N LYS A 231 8.55 18.99 -13.63
CA LYS A 231 8.01 18.08 -12.58
C LYS A 231 6.65 18.52 -12.04
N LYS A 232 6.42 19.84 -11.89
CA LYS A 232 5.12 20.39 -11.48
C LYS A 232 4.02 20.14 -12.52
N PHE A 233 4.36 20.22 -13.80
CA PHE A 233 3.43 19.94 -14.90
C PHE A 233 2.99 18.47 -14.89
N PHE A 234 3.95 17.53 -14.87
CA PHE A 234 3.61 16.11 -14.77
C PHE A 234 2.87 15.77 -13.48
N GLY A 235 3.20 16.41 -12.36
CA GLY A 235 2.45 16.27 -11.11
C GLY A 235 0.96 16.60 -11.26
N LYS A 236 0.64 17.67 -11.96
CA LYS A 236 -0.77 18.02 -12.25
C LYS A 236 -1.47 17.00 -13.15
N ILE A 237 -0.75 16.46 -14.14
CA ILE A 237 -1.30 15.42 -15.03
C ILE A 237 -1.53 14.12 -14.27
N ILE A 238 -0.62 13.73 -13.38
CA ILE A 238 -0.79 12.53 -12.50
C ILE A 238 -2.03 12.68 -11.63
N VAL A 239 -2.25 13.87 -11.06
CA VAL A 239 -3.46 14.17 -10.27
C VAL A 239 -4.72 14.08 -11.14
N TRP A 240 -4.71 14.66 -12.33
CA TRP A 240 -5.82 14.61 -13.27
C TRP A 240 -6.14 13.17 -13.68
N ASP A 241 -5.12 12.36 -14.02
CA ASP A 241 -5.27 10.95 -14.38
C ASP A 241 -5.84 10.15 -13.20
N ALA A 242 -5.33 10.36 -11.99
CA ALA A 242 -5.81 9.69 -10.78
C ALA A 242 -7.29 9.98 -10.49
N LEU A 243 -7.75 11.21 -10.76
CA LEU A 243 -9.14 11.60 -10.53
C LEU A 243 -10.08 11.08 -11.62
N LYS A 244 -9.58 10.82 -12.83
CA LYS A 244 -10.43 10.49 -14.00
C LYS A 244 -10.55 9.00 -14.25
N PHE A 245 -9.53 8.20 -13.91
CA PHE A 245 -9.45 6.77 -14.23
C PHE A 245 -9.21 5.92 -12.99
N GLU A 246 -9.44 4.59 -13.08
CA GLU A 246 -9.50 3.67 -11.93
C GLU A 246 -8.76 2.34 -12.16
N SER A 247 -7.84 2.27 -13.12
CA SER A 247 -7.25 0.99 -13.52
C SER A 247 -5.75 0.84 -13.31
N ALA A 248 -5.02 1.93 -13.01
CA ALA A 248 -3.59 1.83 -12.71
C ALA A 248 -3.36 1.28 -11.30
N GLU A 249 -4.16 1.72 -10.34
CA GLU A 249 -4.22 1.18 -8.99
C GLU A 249 -5.64 0.66 -8.75
N ILE A 250 -5.78 -0.56 -8.27
CA ILE A 250 -7.06 -1.18 -7.91
C ILE A 250 -7.24 -1.08 -6.40
N PHE A 251 -8.39 -0.57 -5.99
CA PHE A 251 -8.82 -0.55 -4.60
C PHE A 251 -10.03 -1.46 -4.42
N ILE A 252 -10.01 -2.29 -3.38
CA ILE A 252 -11.14 -3.11 -2.96
C ILE A 252 -11.44 -2.86 -1.49
N LEU A 253 -12.72 -2.55 -1.20
CA LEU A 253 -13.31 -2.65 0.12
C LEU A 253 -14.05 -3.98 0.20
N ALA A 254 -13.66 -4.82 1.16
CA ALA A 254 -14.31 -6.10 1.43
C ALA A 254 -14.70 -6.20 2.92
N ASN A 255 -15.66 -7.06 3.23
CA ASN A 255 -15.99 -7.42 4.60
C ASN A 255 -15.66 -8.89 4.87
N LYS A 256 -15.32 -9.17 6.12
CA LYS A 256 -15.20 -10.52 6.64
C LYS A 256 -16.58 -11.17 6.64
N LEU A 257 -16.68 -12.34 5.98
CA LEU A 257 -17.89 -13.15 6.06
C LEU A 257 -18.00 -13.76 7.46
N THR A 258 -19.14 -13.58 8.09
CA THR A 258 -19.54 -14.38 9.25
C THR A 258 -20.03 -15.71 8.74
N ASN A 259 -19.39 -16.82 9.13
CA ASN A 259 -19.97 -18.13 8.93
C ASN A 259 -21.35 -18.13 9.60
N GLN A 260 -22.41 -18.32 8.80
CA GLN A 260 -23.76 -18.59 9.29
C GLN A 260 -23.79 -19.91 10.03
#